data_cd0643f218372af041d5e1726c9420cb
#
_entry.id   cd0643f218372af041d5e1726c9420cb
#
_cell.length_a   1.000
_cell.length_b   1.000
_cell.length_c   1.000
_cell.angle_alpha   90.00
_cell.angle_beta   90.00
_cell.angle_gamma   90.00
#
_symmetry.space_group_name_H-M   'P 1'
#
loop_
_entity.id
_entity.type
_entity.pdbx_description
1 polymer ?
#
loop_
_entity_poly.entity_id
_entity_poly.type
_entity_poly.pdbx_seq_one_letter_code
_entity_poly.pdbx_strand_id
1 'polypeptide(L)'
;TIEFEERMYAVGRIPGSFNRREGKPSERGILNSRIIDRPMRPLFDEELRNDTVVTCTVLANDYDNPVEIVASLGASISIASSDVPWNGPVATTNVCHIGGEYIVNPSADQRAAADCFVCIASTFEKVVMIETEANEAPEGVVLEAIRIAHETNMEIVKFINSIVAEIGKPKFTFEKAAVNHELLDDLMN
;
A
#
# COMPACT_ATOMS: atom_id res chain seq x y z
N THR A 1 -6.14 -10.30 2.69
CA THR A 1 -4.73 -10.70 2.61
C THR A 1 -4.13 -10.16 1.32
N ILE A 2 -2.89 -9.66 1.41
CA ILE A 2 -2.09 -9.26 0.24
C ILE A 2 -0.91 -10.23 0.09
N GLU A 3 -0.74 -10.76 -1.10
CA GLU A 3 0.38 -11.58 -1.49
C GLU A 3 1.26 -10.79 -2.46
N PHE A 4 2.56 -10.79 -2.21
CA PHE A 4 3.53 -10.10 -3.05
C PHE A 4 4.54 -11.10 -3.58
N GLU A 5 4.54 -11.28 -4.90
CA GLU A 5 5.36 -12.28 -5.58
C GLU A 5 6.43 -11.61 -6.45
N GLU A 6 7.67 -11.71 -6.03
CA GLU A 6 8.83 -11.35 -6.85
C GLU A 6 9.25 -12.55 -7.68
N ARG A 7 9.09 -12.47 -8.99
CA ARG A 7 9.50 -13.53 -9.91
C ARG A 7 10.92 -13.29 -10.43
N MET A 8 11.72 -14.35 -10.46
CA MET A 8 13.11 -14.24 -10.94
C MET A 8 13.19 -13.81 -12.40
N TYR A 9 12.19 -14.11 -13.21
CA TYR A 9 12.13 -13.67 -14.60
C TYR A 9 11.93 -12.15 -14.74
N ALA A 10 11.41 -11.47 -13.72
CA ALA A 10 11.24 -10.01 -13.71
C ALA A 10 12.57 -9.26 -13.88
N VAL A 11 13.68 -9.90 -13.52
CA VAL A 11 15.05 -9.38 -13.67
C VAL A 11 15.87 -10.25 -14.62
N GLY A 12 15.23 -11.00 -15.51
CA GLY A 12 15.88 -11.84 -16.51
C GLY A 12 16.62 -13.07 -15.95
N ARG A 13 16.27 -13.53 -14.75
CA ARG A 13 16.91 -14.69 -14.11
C ARG A 13 16.04 -15.93 -14.19
N ILE A 14 16.69 -17.09 -14.22
CA ILE A 14 16.04 -18.41 -14.16
C ILE A 14 16.32 -19.01 -12.77
N PRO A 15 15.33 -19.66 -12.12
CA PRO A 15 15.57 -20.35 -10.86
C PRO A 15 16.72 -21.33 -10.96
N GLY A 16 17.71 -21.20 -10.05
CA GLY A 16 18.96 -21.99 -10.08
C GLY A 16 18.90 -23.31 -9.30
N SER A 17 17.78 -23.67 -8.67
CA SER A 17 17.61 -24.91 -7.92
C SER A 17 17.46 -26.11 -8.85
N PHE A 18 17.69 -27.33 -8.31
CA PHE A 18 17.53 -28.60 -9.04
C PHE A 18 16.13 -28.71 -9.70
N ASN A 19 15.09 -28.28 -8.99
CA ASN A 19 13.71 -28.32 -9.50
C ASN A 19 13.37 -27.15 -10.43
N ARG A 20 14.26 -26.18 -10.62
CA ARG A 20 14.03 -24.94 -11.39
C ARG A 20 12.72 -24.22 -11.02
N ARG A 21 12.37 -24.29 -9.75
CA ARG A 21 11.18 -23.63 -9.18
C ARG A 21 11.61 -22.51 -8.25
N GLU A 22 10.80 -21.47 -8.20
CA GLU A 22 10.94 -20.44 -7.19
C GLU A 22 10.56 -21.00 -5.83
N GLY A 23 11.30 -20.60 -4.80
CA GLY A 23 11.07 -21.03 -3.43
C GLY A 23 10.00 -20.21 -2.72
N LYS A 24 10.11 -20.15 -1.40
CA LYS A 24 9.26 -19.28 -0.56
C LYS A 24 9.52 -17.81 -0.90
N PRO A 25 8.55 -16.90 -0.63
CA PRO A 25 8.75 -15.46 -0.74
C PRO A 25 10.00 -15.01 0.00
N SER A 26 10.73 -14.03 -0.55
CA SER A 26 11.87 -13.42 0.10
C SER A 26 11.41 -12.63 1.34
N GLU A 27 12.32 -12.37 2.30
CA GLU A 27 12.00 -11.50 3.43
C GLU A 27 11.55 -10.11 2.96
N ARG A 28 12.18 -9.57 1.93
CA ARG A 28 11.78 -8.32 1.29
C ARG A 28 10.37 -8.42 0.69
N GLY A 29 10.03 -9.51 0.02
CA GLY A 29 8.69 -9.74 -0.52
C GLY A 29 7.62 -9.77 0.57
N ILE A 30 7.93 -10.38 1.73
CA ILE A 30 7.04 -10.38 2.89
C ILE A 30 6.86 -8.97 3.45
N LEU A 31 7.93 -8.18 3.56
CA LEU A 31 7.86 -6.80 4.04
C LEU A 31 7.06 -5.93 3.06
N ASN A 32 7.28 -6.05 1.76
CA ASN A 32 6.53 -5.32 0.74
C ASN A 32 5.04 -5.67 0.79
N SER A 33 4.69 -6.94 0.95
CA SER A 33 3.30 -7.37 1.17
C SER A 33 2.66 -6.65 2.38
N ARG A 34 3.41 -6.52 3.48
CA ARG A 34 2.91 -5.85 4.70
C ARG A 34 2.78 -4.34 4.52
N ILE A 35 3.70 -3.69 3.80
CA ILE A 35 3.61 -2.25 3.49
C ILE A 35 2.35 -1.96 2.68
N ILE A 36 1.97 -2.85 1.76
CA ILE A 36 0.77 -2.70 0.94
C ILE A 36 -0.51 -3.04 1.75
N ASP A 37 -0.50 -4.13 2.53
CA ASP A 37 -1.66 -4.60 3.30
C ASP A 37 -2.07 -3.61 4.42
N ARG A 38 -1.08 -3.04 5.10
CA ARG A 38 -1.28 -2.22 6.30
C ARG A 38 -2.17 -0.99 6.06
N PRO A 39 -2.01 -0.18 5.00
CA PRO A 39 -2.89 0.95 4.73
C PRO A 39 -4.25 0.56 4.13
N MET A 40 -4.36 -0.61 3.51
CA MET A 40 -5.59 -1.03 2.82
C MET A 40 -6.57 -1.72 3.76
N ARG A 41 -6.06 -2.50 4.72
CA ARG A 41 -6.85 -3.30 5.64
C ARG A 41 -7.85 -2.48 6.47
N PRO A 42 -7.51 -1.33 7.08
CA PRO A 42 -8.43 -0.56 7.91
C PRO A 42 -9.59 0.08 7.14
N LEU A 43 -9.53 0.07 5.81
CA LEU A 43 -10.56 0.64 4.94
C LEU A 43 -11.65 -0.36 4.55
N PHE A 44 -11.49 -1.64 4.92
CA PHE A 44 -12.57 -2.62 4.85
C PHE A 44 -13.49 -2.50 6.06
N ASP A 45 -14.77 -2.79 5.85
CA ASP A 45 -15.73 -2.88 6.94
C ASP A 45 -15.35 -4.08 7.85
N GLU A 46 -15.32 -3.88 9.16
CA GLU A 46 -14.95 -4.91 10.15
C GLU A 46 -15.90 -6.12 10.13
N GLU A 47 -17.12 -5.93 9.66
CA GLU A 47 -18.13 -6.98 9.57
C GLU A 47 -18.09 -7.75 8.25
N LEU A 48 -17.27 -7.34 7.30
CA LEU A 48 -17.06 -8.06 6.04
C LEU A 48 -16.35 -9.39 6.32
N ARG A 49 -17.07 -10.51 6.18
CA ARG A 49 -16.57 -11.87 6.43
C ARG A 49 -16.05 -12.59 5.20
N ASN A 50 -16.21 -11.97 4.03
CA ASN A 50 -15.71 -12.52 2.77
C ASN A 50 -14.19 -12.47 2.72
N ASP A 51 -13.56 -13.60 2.39
CA ASP A 51 -12.12 -13.64 2.15
C ASP A 51 -11.77 -12.84 0.91
N THR A 52 -10.91 -11.85 1.08
CA THR A 52 -10.38 -11.05 -0.01
C THR A 52 -8.87 -11.26 -0.11
N VAL A 53 -8.41 -11.69 -1.27
CA VAL A 53 -6.99 -11.87 -1.58
C VAL A 53 -6.61 -10.98 -2.76
N VAL A 54 -5.54 -10.22 -2.60
CA VAL A 54 -4.94 -9.41 -3.68
C VAL A 54 -3.54 -9.93 -3.92
N THR A 55 -3.28 -10.43 -5.11
CA THR A 55 -1.96 -10.93 -5.50
C THR A 55 -1.27 -9.93 -6.40
N CYS A 56 -0.13 -9.41 -5.95
CA CYS A 56 0.74 -8.51 -6.69
C CYS A 56 1.93 -9.30 -7.25
N THR A 57 1.97 -9.54 -8.54
CA THR A 57 3.08 -10.26 -9.18
C THR A 57 3.97 -9.29 -9.95
N VAL A 58 5.24 -9.23 -9.57
CA VAL A 58 6.26 -8.39 -10.24
C VAL A 58 6.69 -9.09 -11.53
N LEU A 59 6.32 -8.50 -12.68
CA LEU A 59 6.63 -9.05 -14.01
C LEU A 59 7.91 -8.47 -14.61
N ALA A 60 8.27 -7.24 -14.23
CA ALA A 60 9.50 -6.57 -14.66
C ALA A 60 9.96 -5.62 -13.55
N ASN A 61 11.28 -5.47 -13.39
CA ASN A 61 11.88 -4.57 -12.42
C ASN A 61 13.17 -3.98 -12.99
N ASP A 62 13.27 -2.66 -12.97
CA ASP A 62 14.44 -1.90 -13.41
C ASP A 62 15.40 -1.52 -12.27
N TYR A 63 15.02 -1.82 -11.02
CA TYR A 63 15.71 -1.45 -9.77
C TYR A 63 15.74 0.05 -9.42
N ASP A 64 15.39 0.94 -10.34
CA ASP A 64 15.35 2.39 -10.08
C ASP A 64 14.03 2.81 -9.42
N ASN A 65 12.94 2.15 -9.79
CA ASN A 65 11.62 2.43 -9.26
C ASN A 65 11.21 1.44 -8.15
N PRO A 66 10.74 1.91 -7.00
CA PRO A 66 10.30 1.05 -5.89
C PRO A 66 9.10 0.20 -6.30
N VAL A 67 9.29 -1.12 -6.37
CA VAL A 67 8.24 -2.07 -6.79
C VAL A 67 7.04 -2.07 -5.85
N GLU A 68 7.26 -1.81 -4.56
CA GLU A 68 6.22 -1.71 -3.53
C GLU A 68 5.25 -0.56 -3.79
N ILE A 69 5.73 0.58 -4.31
CA ILE A 69 4.87 1.74 -4.62
C ILE A 69 3.98 1.43 -5.83
N VAL A 70 4.55 0.86 -6.88
CA VAL A 70 3.79 0.45 -8.07
C VAL A 70 2.76 -0.63 -7.73
N ALA A 71 3.14 -1.61 -6.91
CA ALA A 71 2.25 -2.67 -6.45
C ALA A 71 1.12 -2.14 -5.57
N SER A 72 1.41 -1.19 -4.67
CA SER A 72 0.40 -0.51 -3.85
C SER A 72 -0.63 0.22 -4.71
N LEU A 73 -0.17 0.95 -5.74
CA LEU A 73 -1.04 1.61 -6.69
C LEU A 73 -1.92 0.60 -7.45
N GLY A 74 -1.31 -0.47 -7.98
CA GLY A 74 -2.03 -1.53 -8.68
C GLY A 74 -3.07 -2.23 -7.82
N ALA A 75 -2.73 -2.55 -6.56
CA ALA A 75 -3.65 -3.15 -5.60
C ALA A 75 -4.83 -2.21 -5.28
N SER A 76 -4.57 -0.92 -5.08
CA SER A 76 -5.61 0.08 -4.81
C SER A 76 -6.57 0.23 -5.99
N ILE A 77 -6.07 0.31 -7.22
CA ILE A 77 -6.89 0.36 -8.44
C ILE A 77 -7.73 -0.92 -8.57
N SER A 78 -7.12 -2.08 -8.36
CA SER A 78 -7.78 -3.38 -8.47
C SER A 78 -8.95 -3.52 -7.50
N ILE A 79 -8.77 -3.19 -6.22
CA ILE A 79 -9.82 -3.25 -5.21
C ILE A 79 -10.90 -2.19 -5.51
N ALA A 80 -10.49 -0.96 -5.82
CA ALA A 80 -11.42 0.13 -6.06
C ALA A 80 -12.31 -0.10 -7.29
N SER A 81 -11.78 -0.70 -8.36
CA SER A 81 -12.54 -1.04 -9.59
C SER A 81 -13.35 -2.33 -9.47
N SER A 82 -13.05 -3.21 -8.50
CA SER A 82 -13.79 -4.46 -8.27
C SER A 82 -15.18 -4.22 -7.67
N ASP A 83 -15.93 -5.29 -7.48
CA ASP A 83 -17.23 -5.28 -6.78
C ASP A 83 -17.10 -5.37 -5.25
N VAL A 84 -15.89 -5.49 -4.70
CA VAL A 84 -15.65 -5.59 -3.26
C VAL A 84 -15.92 -4.24 -2.59
N PRO A 85 -16.76 -4.19 -1.51
CA PRO A 85 -16.99 -2.96 -0.74
C PRO A 85 -15.73 -2.56 0.03
N TRP A 86 -15.24 -1.35 -0.22
CA TRP A 86 -14.01 -0.83 0.34
C TRP A 86 -14.04 0.70 0.36
N ASN A 87 -13.58 1.31 1.46
CA ASN A 87 -13.61 2.75 1.71
C ASN A 87 -12.35 3.49 1.20
N GLY A 88 -11.63 2.90 0.22
CA GLY A 88 -10.55 3.57 -0.51
C GLY A 88 -11.07 4.45 -1.64
N PRO A 89 -10.22 4.87 -2.57
CA PRO A 89 -8.84 4.38 -2.77
C PRO A 89 -7.78 4.98 -1.84
N VAL A 90 -6.63 4.30 -1.81
CA VAL A 90 -5.43 4.70 -1.09
C VAL A 90 -4.28 4.84 -2.08
N ALA A 91 -3.44 5.84 -1.90
CA ALA A 91 -2.16 5.98 -2.60
C ALA A 91 -1.00 5.92 -1.62
N THR A 92 0.15 5.45 -2.09
CA THR A 92 1.38 5.38 -1.30
C THR A 92 2.50 6.11 -2.04
N THR A 93 3.21 6.99 -1.34
CA THR A 93 4.32 7.77 -1.90
C THR A 93 5.48 7.78 -0.92
N ASN A 94 6.68 7.65 -1.46
CA ASN A 94 7.95 7.83 -0.74
C ASN A 94 8.44 9.26 -0.94
N VAL A 95 8.93 9.89 0.13
CA VAL A 95 9.61 11.17 0.07
C VAL A 95 10.91 11.08 0.87
N CYS A 96 12.00 11.56 0.32
CA CYS A 96 13.25 11.73 1.05
C CYS A 96 13.65 13.20 1.11
N HIS A 97 14.44 13.53 2.13
CA HIS A 97 15.08 14.82 2.29
C HIS A 97 16.59 14.66 2.15
N ILE A 98 17.20 15.46 1.27
CA ILE A 98 18.63 15.43 0.99
C ILE A 98 19.11 16.88 0.85
N GLY A 99 20.03 17.31 1.74
CA GLY A 99 20.68 18.59 1.61
C GLY A 99 19.74 19.82 1.54
N GLY A 100 18.58 19.73 2.15
CA GLY A 100 17.57 20.80 2.16
C GLY A 100 16.46 20.68 1.08
N GLU A 101 16.52 19.66 0.23
CA GLU A 101 15.53 19.42 -0.83
C GLU A 101 14.71 18.16 -0.56
N TYR A 102 13.43 18.19 -0.95
CA TYR A 102 12.51 17.05 -0.87
C TYR A 102 12.35 16.40 -2.23
N ILE A 103 12.58 15.09 -2.31
CA ILE A 103 12.47 14.30 -3.53
C ILE A 103 11.37 13.27 -3.37
N VAL A 104 10.40 13.30 -4.26
CA VAL A 104 9.28 12.36 -4.32
C VAL A 104 9.71 11.11 -5.08
N ASN A 105 9.42 9.93 -4.55
CA ASN A 105 9.78 8.62 -5.09
C ASN A 105 11.28 8.52 -5.46
N PRO A 106 12.17 8.69 -4.47
CA PRO A 106 13.61 8.72 -4.70
C PRO A 106 14.13 7.39 -5.27
N SER A 107 15.18 7.48 -6.10
CA SER A 107 15.95 6.31 -6.52
C SER A 107 16.69 5.66 -5.33
N ALA A 108 17.22 4.45 -5.53
CA ALA A 108 17.97 3.74 -4.50
C ALA A 108 19.18 4.54 -4.00
N ASP A 109 19.90 5.21 -4.89
CA ASP A 109 21.07 6.03 -4.54
C ASP A 109 20.66 7.28 -3.76
N GLN A 110 19.56 7.93 -4.15
CA GLN A 110 19.02 9.09 -3.44
C GLN A 110 18.54 8.69 -2.05
N ARG A 111 17.85 7.55 -1.92
CA ARG A 111 17.43 7.05 -0.61
C ARG A 111 18.61 6.76 0.30
N ALA A 112 19.69 6.17 -0.23
CA ALA A 112 20.90 5.90 0.55
C ALA A 112 21.62 7.17 1.05
N ALA A 113 21.47 8.29 0.34
CA ALA A 113 22.07 9.58 0.71
C ALA A 113 21.13 10.46 1.57
N ALA A 114 19.90 10.00 1.83
CA ALA A 114 18.89 10.79 2.55
C ALA A 114 19.19 10.86 4.05
N ASP A 115 18.98 12.02 4.63
CA ASP A 115 18.95 12.25 6.09
C ASP A 115 17.57 11.94 6.69
N CYS A 116 16.51 11.98 5.86
CA CYS A 116 15.19 11.57 6.24
C CYS A 116 14.48 10.88 5.06
N PHE A 117 13.82 9.76 5.32
CA PHE A 117 12.98 9.04 4.37
C PHE A 117 11.62 8.78 5.01
N VAL A 118 10.56 9.06 4.29
CA VAL A 118 9.18 8.89 4.77
C VAL A 118 8.36 8.15 3.71
N CYS A 119 7.70 7.08 4.11
CA CYS A 119 6.71 6.37 3.30
C CYS A 119 5.32 6.67 3.85
N ILE A 120 4.48 7.29 3.06
CA ILE A 120 3.13 7.71 3.44
C ILE A 120 2.10 7.02 2.57
N ALA A 121 1.13 6.37 3.22
CA ALA A 121 -0.09 5.97 2.55
C ALA A 121 -1.26 6.82 3.05
N SER A 122 -2.06 7.33 2.14
CA SER A 122 -3.22 8.15 2.47
C SER A 122 -4.37 7.98 1.48
N THR A 123 -5.59 8.18 2.00
CA THR A 123 -6.78 8.45 1.19
C THR A 123 -6.77 9.92 0.74
N PHE A 124 -7.81 10.36 0.08
CA PHE A 124 -7.94 11.78 -0.27
C PHE A 124 -7.99 12.70 0.96
N GLU A 125 -8.56 12.24 2.07
CA GLU A 125 -8.83 13.07 3.24
C GLU A 125 -7.86 12.82 4.41
N LYS A 126 -7.29 11.61 4.50
CA LYS A 126 -6.61 11.15 5.73
C LYS A 126 -5.33 10.39 5.41
N VAL A 127 -4.31 10.65 6.19
CA VAL A 127 -3.12 9.79 6.26
C VAL A 127 -3.49 8.53 7.05
N VAL A 128 -3.21 7.36 6.46
CA VAL A 128 -3.57 6.05 7.02
C VAL A 128 -2.34 5.33 7.57
N MET A 129 -1.17 5.54 6.95
CA MET A 129 0.08 4.93 7.36
C MET A 129 1.23 5.90 7.22
N ILE A 130 2.11 5.90 8.19
CA ILE A 130 3.39 6.63 8.19
C ILE A 130 4.47 5.63 8.57
N GLU A 131 5.51 5.52 7.77
CA GLU A 131 6.77 4.89 8.11
C GLU A 131 7.90 5.88 7.85
N THR A 132 8.75 6.09 8.85
CA THR A 132 9.82 7.08 8.77
C THR A 132 11.12 6.46 9.22
N GLU A 133 12.16 6.73 8.44
CA GLU A 133 13.55 6.48 8.78
C GLU A 133 14.27 7.84 8.76
N ALA A 134 14.80 8.27 9.89
CA ALA A 134 15.44 9.58 10.01
C ALA A 134 16.75 9.46 10.80
N ASN A 135 17.77 10.13 10.31
CA ASN A 135 19.07 10.26 10.97
C ASN A 135 19.10 11.60 11.73
N GLU A 136 18.41 11.64 12.89
CA GLU A 136 18.29 12.83 13.76
C GLU A 136 17.75 14.07 13.04
N ALA A 137 16.92 13.89 11.99
CA ALA A 137 16.32 15.01 11.27
C ALA A 137 15.32 15.77 12.17
N PRO A 138 15.27 17.12 12.09
CA PRO A 138 14.32 17.91 12.85
C PRO A 138 12.85 17.53 12.53
N GLU A 139 11.98 17.61 13.53
CA GLU A 139 10.55 17.29 13.38
C GLU A 139 9.87 18.07 12.23
N GLY A 140 10.26 19.34 12.03
CA GLY A 140 9.74 20.15 10.93
C GLY A 140 10.06 19.60 9.54
N VAL A 141 11.22 18.96 9.36
CA VAL A 141 11.61 18.28 8.11
C VAL A 141 10.72 17.07 7.86
N VAL A 142 10.47 16.26 8.89
CA VAL A 142 9.60 15.09 8.80
C VAL A 142 8.16 15.49 8.48
N LEU A 143 7.62 16.51 9.17
CA LEU A 143 6.27 17.02 8.93
C LEU A 143 6.08 17.54 7.50
N GLU A 144 7.07 18.27 6.98
CA GLU A 144 7.02 18.76 5.60
C GLU A 144 7.08 17.62 4.59
N ALA A 145 7.90 16.60 4.81
CA ALA A 145 7.93 15.40 3.97
C ALA A 145 6.56 14.68 3.96
N ILE A 146 5.92 14.57 5.12
CA ILE A 146 4.56 13.99 5.24
C ILE A 146 3.54 14.82 4.44
N ARG A 147 3.59 16.15 4.53
CA ARG A 147 2.70 17.06 3.79
C ARG A 147 2.85 16.88 2.28
N ILE A 148 4.08 16.89 1.77
CA ILE A 148 4.39 16.72 0.35
C ILE A 148 3.89 15.35 -0.15
N ALA A 149 4.15 14.28 0.62
CA ALA A 149 3.69 12.94 0.27
C ALA A 149 2.16 12.85 0.22
N HIS A 150 1.45 13.46 1.20
CA HIS A 150 0.00 13.46 1.22
C HIS A 150 -0.59 14.24 0.03
N GLU A 151 -0.05 15.41 -0.31
CA GLU A 151 -0.48 16.18 -1.48
C GLU A 151 -0.29 15.39 -2.78
N THR A 152 0.84 14.71 -2.93
CA THR A 152 1.09 13.81 -4.06
C THR A 152 0.08 12.67 -4.10
N ASN A 153 -0.20 12.05 -2.96
CA ASN A 153 -1.19 10.99 -2.86
C ASN A 153 -2.60 11.45 -3.23
N MET A 154 -2.99 12.69 -2.89
CA MET A 154 -4.29 13.23 -3.28
C MET A 154 -4.45 13.29 -4.82
N GLU A 155 -3.39 13.64 -5.55
CA GLU A 155 -3.43 13.64 -7.02
C GLU A 155 -3.52 12.22 -7.59
N ILE A 156 -2.80 11.27 -6.99
CA ILE A 156 -2.87 9.85 -7.37
C ILE A 156 -4.28 9.30 -7.10
N VAL A 157 -4.88 9.61 -5.95
CA VAL A 157 -6.24 9.19 -5.61
C VAL A 157 -7.27 9.77 -6.58
N LYS A 158 -7.14 11.02 -7.02
CA LYS A 158 -7.99 11.59 -8.08
C LYS A 158 -7.87 10.80 -9.39
N PHE A 159 -6.65 10.43 -9.77
CA PHE A 159 -6.40 9.61 -10.94
C PHE A 159 -7.04 8.21 -10.81
N ILE A 160 -6.91 7.55 -9.66
CA ILE A 160 -7.57 6.26 -9.40
C ILE A 160 -9.09 6.39 -9.53
N ASN A 161 -9.67 7.44 -8.95
CA ASN A 161 -11.10 7.70 -9.03
C ASN A 161 -11.59 7.92 -10.47
N SER A 162 -10.77 8.53 -11.35
CA SER A 162 -11.12 8.65 -12.77
C SER A 162 -11.19 7.29 -13.47
N ILE A 163 -10.25 6.38 -13.15
CA ILE A 163 -10.29 5.00 -13.65
C ILE A 163 -11.53 4.26 -13.16
N VAL A 164 -11.83 4.38 -11.85
CA VAL A 164 -13.00 3.73 -11.25
C VAL A 164 -14.31 4.24 -11.87
N ALA A 165 -14.38 5.51 -12.24
CA ALA A 165 -15.56 6.08 -12.91
C ALA A 165 -15.80 5.47 -14.31
N GLU A 166 -14.74 5.00 -15.00
CA GLU A 166 -14.84 4.40 -16.32
C GLU A 166 -15.13 2.89 -16.28
N ILE A 167 -14.44 2.16 -15.39
CA ILE A 167 -14.43 0.69 -15.40
C ILE A 167 -14.90 0.05 -14.08
N GLY A 168 -15.23 0.86 -13.07
CA GLY A 168 -15.63 0.36 -11.76
C GLY A 168 -16.91 -0.45 -11.77
N LYS A 169 -16.94 -1.51 -10.97
CA LYS A 169 -18.13 -2.36 -10.79
C LYS A 169 -18.99 -1.88 -9.61
N PRO A 170 -20.31 -2.10 -9.65
CA PRO A 170 -21.16 -1.89 -8.47
C PRO A 170 -20.67 -2.76 -7.31
N LYS A 171 -20.61 -2.17 -6.12
CA LYS A 171 -20.18 -2.88 -4.91
C LYS A 171 -21.28 -3.83 -4.44
N PHE A 172 -20.91 -5.07 -4.06
CA PHE A 172 -21.88 -5.98 -3.47
C PHE A 172 -22.26 -5.53 -2.04
N THR A 173 -23.45 -5.88 -1.64
CA THR A 173 -23.94 -5.68 -0.27
C THR A 173 -23.77 -6.95 0.54
N PHE A 174 -23.46 -6.84 1.82
CA PHE A 174 -23.36 -7.95 2.75
C PHE A 174 -24.20 -7.68 4.00
N GLU A 175 -24.67 -8.76 4.62
CA GLU A 175 -25.45 -8.67 5.85
C GLU A 175 -24.48 -8.45 7.03
N LYS A 176 -24.76 -7.43 7.83
CA LYS A 176 -24.06 -7.18 9.08
C LYS A 176 -24.62 -8.07 10.18
N ALA A 177 -23.74 -8.57 11.06
CA ALA A 177 -24.16 -9.33 12.21
C ALA A 177 -25.03 -8.46 13.13
N ALA A 178 -26.26 -8.88 13.38
CA ALA A 178 -27.12 -8.20 14.33
C ALA A 178 -26.60 -8.44 15.77
N VAL A 179 -26.41 -7.34 16.51
CA VAL A 179 -26.07 -7.42 17.93
C VAL A 179 -27.27 -8.00 18.70
N ASN A 180 -27.07 -9.09 19.44
CA ASN A 180 -28.08 -9.59 20.36
C ASN A 180 -28.12 -8.67 21.57
N HIS A 181 -29.06 -7.72 21.60
CA HIS A 181 -29.19 -6.73 22.66
C HIS A 181 -29.58 -7.36 24.01
N GLU A 182 -30.35 -8.44 24.03
CA GLU A 182 -30.70 -9.15 25.26
C GLU A 182 -29.42 -9.72 25.92
N LEU A 183 -28.58 -10.36 25.15
CA LEU A 183 -27.30 -10.89 25.62
C LEU A 183 -26.34 -9.78 26.08
N LEU A 184 -26.33 -8.66 25.36
CA LEU A 184 -25.54 -7.52 25.76
C LEU A 184 -25.99 -6.91 27.08
N ASP A 185 -27.29 -6.74 27.27
CA ASP A 185 -27.89 -6.21 28.51
C ASP A 185 -27.65 -7.15 29.71
N ASP A 186 -27.71 -8.45 29.48
CA ASP A 186 -27.40 -9.46 30.51
C ASP A 186 -25.93 -9.46 30.94
N LEU A 187 -25.01 -9.11 30.01
CA LEU A 187 -23.57 -9.01 30.29
C LEU A 187 -23.17 -7.69 30.95
N MET A 188 -23.96 -6.63 30.75
CA MET A 188 -23.71 -5.30 31.33
C MET A 188 -24.28 -5.09 32.71
N ASN A 189 -25.21 -5.97 33.19
CA ASN A 189 -25.80 -6.00 34.53
C ASN A 189 -25.07 -6.98 35.44
#